data_e0d2ea8ce56cd959facd5cfd2655d69f
#
_entry.id   e0d2ea8ce56cd959facd5cfd2655d69f
#
_cell.length_a   1.000
_cell.length_b   1.000
_cell.length_c   1.000
_cell.angle_alpha   90.00
_cell.angle_beta   90.00
_cell.angle_gamma   90.00
#
_symmetry.space_group_name_H-M   'P 1'
#
loop_
_entity.id
_entity.type
_entity.pdbx_description
1 polymer ?
#
loop_
_entity_poly.entity_id
_entity_poly.type
_entity_poly.pdbx_seq_one_letter_code
_entity_poly.pdbx_strand_id
1 'polypeptide(L)'
;GISVTSSVLQFEYDGFCINILDTPGHQDFSEDTYRTLMAADSAVMVIDGSKGVEAQTRKLFKVCVMRHIPIFTFINKMDRDSNDPFDLLDEIEKELGIATCPINWPIGSGKNFKGVYDRNTKKVMTFSDTLKGTKEGEEKEFALDSEELLTEIGEDYKEQLEEEIELLDGASAEFDMDLVSKG
;
A
#
# COMPACT_ATOMS: atom_id res chain seq x y z
N GLY A 1 13.73 -6.83 -10.28
CA GLY A 1 13.57 -6.76 -11.74
C GLY A 1 12.90 -5.47 -12.14
N ILE A 2 13.20 -4.99 -13.34
CA ILE A 2 12.58 -3.79 -13.92
C ILE A 2 11.71 -4.29 -15.07
N SER A 3 10.40 -3.93 -15.06
CA SER A 3 9.51 -4.21 -16.19
C SER A 3 9.87 -3.29 -17.36
N VAL A 4 10.13 -3.88 -18.53
CA VAL A 4 10.55 -3.16 -19.75
C VAL A 4 9.40 -3.02 -20.73
N THR A 5 8.35 -3.82 -20.57
CA THR A 5 7.16 -3.82 -21.43
C THR A 5 5.90 -3.88 -20.58
N SER A 6 4.81 -3.26 -21.05
CA SER A 6 3.49 -3.41 -20.44
C SER A 6 3.03 -4.86 -20.55
N SER A 7 2.50 -5.39 -19.45
CA SER A 7 1.92 -6.73 -19.41
C SER A 7 0.48 -6.68 -18.91
N VAL A 8 -0.35 -7.63 -19.36
CA VAL A 8 -1.74 -7.76 -18.93
C VAL A 8 -1.90 -9.11 -18.24
N LEU A 9 -2.41 -9.09 -17.02
CA LEU A 9 -2.80 -10.27 -16.27
C LEU A 9 -4.31 -10.22 -16.05
N GLN A 10 -5.02 -11.29 -16.41
CA GLN A 10 -6.46 -11.40 -16.23
C GLN A 10 -6.78 -12.58 -15.31
N PHE A 11 -7.69 -12.37 -14.37
CA PHE A 11 -8.20 -13.42 -13.49
C PHE A 11 -9.60 -13.09 -12.96
N GLU A 12 -10.28 -14.07 -12.42
CA GLU A 12 -11.57 -13.89 -11.75
C GLU A 12 -11.38 -13.87 -10.23
N TYR A 13 -11.99 -12.90 -9.58
CA TYR A 13 -11.99 -12.78 -8.12
C TYR A 13 -13.35 -12.23 -7.66
N ASP A 14 -13.98 -12.92 -6.73
CA ASP A 14 -15.27 -12.54 -6.11
C ASP A 14 -16.37 -12.18 -7.14
N GLY A 15 -16.44 -12.92 -8.25
CA GLY A 15 -17.41 -12.69 -9.33
C GLY A 15 -17.05 -11.55 -10.29
N PHE A 16 -15.92 -10.90 -10.12
CA PHE A 16 -15.39 -9.86 -11.00
C PHE A 16 -14.27 -10.39 -11.88
N CYS A 17 -14.27 -9.97 -13.14
CA CYS A 17 -13.14 -10.17 -14.04
C CYS A 17 -12.14 -9.02 -13.85
N ILE A 18 -10.99 -9.35 -13.25
CA ILE A 18 -9.95 -8.37 -12.95
C ILE A 18 -8.86 -8.42 -14.01
N ASN A 19 -8.54 -7.26 -14.58
CA ASN A 19 -7.46 -7.08 -15.53
C ASN A 19 -6.41 -6.17 -14.90
N ILE A 20 -5.23 -6.72 -14.61
CA ILE A 20 -4.09 -5.92 -14.16
C ILE A 20 -3.25 -5.53 -15.37
N LEU A 21 -3.09 -4.22 -15.56
CA LEU A 21 -2.24 -3.64 -16.57
C LEU A 21 -0.97 -3.13 -15.89
N ASP A 22 0.11 -3.91 -15.98
CA ASP A 22 1.40 -3.51 -15.42
C ASP A 22 2.11 -2.52 -16.34
N THR A 23 2.51 -1.37 -15.78
CA THR A 23 3.22 -0.33 -16.51
C THR A 23 4.68 -0.27 -16.08
N PRO A 24 5.63 -0.07 -17.02
CA PRO A 24 7.03 0.10 -16.66
C PRO A 24 7.24 1.32 -15.75
N GLY A 25 7.87 1.10 -14.59
CA GLY A 25 8.10 2.15 -13.59
C GLY A 25 9.28 3.08 -13.86
N HIS A 26 10.09 2.82 -14.90
CA HIS A 26 11.31 3.58 -15.17
C HIS A 26 11.13 4.59 -16.30
N GLN A 27 11.97 5.60 -16.29
CA GLN A 27 12.09 6.87 -17.03
C GLN A 27 11.52 6.97 -18.46
N ASP A 28 11.24 5.86 -19.11
CA ASP A 28 10.59 5.83 -20.39
C ASP A 28 9.07 5.89 -20.23
N PHE A 29 8.60 7.12 -20.01
CA PHE A 29 7.19 7.46 -20.15
C PHE A 29 6.83 7.30 -21.63
N SER A 30 6.62 6.07 -22.05
CA SER A 30 6.23 5.76 -23.40
C SER A 30 4.76 6.12 -23.61
N GLU A 31 4.41 6.41 -24.83
CA GLU A 31 3.04 6.53 -25.30
C GLU A 31 2.17 5.34 -24.84
N ASP A 32 2.78 4.18 -24.65
CA ASP A 32 2.14 2.95 -24.20
C ASP A 32 1.65 3.04 -22.75
N THR A 33 2.44 3.63 -21.82
CA THR A 33 1.99 3.87 -20.45
C THR A 33 0.77 4.78 -20.40
N TYR A 34 0.77 5.83 -21.23
CA TYR A 34 -0.35 6.76 -21.33
C TYR A 34 -1.61 6.07 -21.89
N ARG A 35 -1.46 5.25 -22.93
CA ARG A 35 -2.57 4.46 -23.50
C ARG A 35 -3.11 3.44 -22.51
N THR A 36 -2.23 2.80 -21.75
CA THR A 36 -2.63 1.85 -20.69
C THR A 36 -3.49 2.53 -19.63
N LEU A 37 -3.07 3.69 -19.12
CA LEU A 37 -3.87 4.46 -18.17
C LEU A 37 -5.23 4.90 -18.73
N MET A 38 -5.32 5.13 -20.04
CA MET A 38 -6.61 5.48 -20.67
C MET A 38 -7.61 4.34 -20.72
N ALA A 39 -7.14 3.10 -20.61
CA ALA A 39 -7.98 1.90 -20.62
C ALA A 39 -8.33 1.39 -19.22
N ALA A 40 -7.77 2.00 -18.18
CA ALA A 40 -7.96 1.56 -16.81
C ALA A 40 -9.15 2.26 -16.13
N ASP A 41 -9.91 1.52 -15.35
CA ASP A 41 -11.02 2.04 -14.53
C ASP A 41 -10.51 2.65 -13.20
N SER A 42 -9.38 2.14 -12.70
CA SER A 42 -8.69 2.62 -11.50
C SER A 42 -7.19 2.39 -11.61
N ALA A 43 -6.42 3.03 -10.76
CA ALA A 43 -4.98 2.88 -10.72
C ALA A 43 -4.50 2.52 -9.31
N VAL A 44 -3.52 1.63 -9.23
CA VAL A 44 -2.75 1.39 -8.01
C VAL A 44 -1.40 2.08 -8.18
N MET A 45 -1.20 3.13 -7.41
CA MET A 45 0.07 3.85 -7.34
C MET A 45 1.00 3.16 -6.35
N VAL A 46 2.07 2.57 -6.87
CA VAL A 46 3.06 1.85 -6.03
C VAL A 46 4.23 2.77 -5.71
N ILE A 47 4.43 3.04 -4.42
CA ILE A 47 5.52 3.87 -3.89
C ILE A 47 6.54 2.97 -3.20
N ASP A 48 7.82 3.16 -3.49
CA ASP A 48 8.92 2.53 -2.76
C ASP A 48 9.11 3.23 -1.40
N GLY A 49 8.90 2.51 -0.30
CA GLY A 49 8.97 3.08 1.06
C GLY A 49 10.32 3.70 1.42
N SER A 50 11.40 3.33 0.73
CA SER A 50 12.72 3.92 0.95
C SER A 50 12.96 5.19 0.14
N LYS A 51 12.21 5.41 -0.94
CA LYS A 51 12.40 6.52 -1.88
C LYS A 51 11.33 7.61 -1.81
N GLY A 52 10.14 7.25 -1.33
CA GLY A 52 8.99 8.14 -1.29
C GLY A 52 8.46 8.49 -2.69
N VAL A 53 7.96 9.71 -2.85
CA VAL A 53 7.31 10.17 -4.09
C VAL A 53 8.35 10.59 -5.13
N GLU A 54 8.59 9.75 -6.12
CA GLU A 54 9.54 10.00 -7.21
C GLU A 54 8.92 10.90 -8.30
N ALA A 55 9.76 11.53 -9.14
CA ALA A 55 9.31 12.41 -10.21
C ALA A 55 8.35 11.73 -11.20
N GLN A 56 8.54 10.44 -11.46
CA GLN A 56 7.68 9.65 -12.32
C GLN A 56 6.30 9.43 -11.70
N THR A 57 6.25 9.17 -10.39
CA THR A 57 5.00 9.05 -9.61
C THR A 57 4.15 10.31 -9.76
N ARG A 58 4.77 11.50 -9.62
CA ARG A 58 4.08 12.79 -9.78
C ARG A 58 3.49 12.97 -11.18
N LYS A 59 4.20 12.55 -12.21
CA LYS A 59 3.73 12.66 -13.60
C LYS A 59 2.51 11.76 -13.85
N LEU A 60 2.60 10.50 -13.43
CA LEU A 60 1.53 9.52 -13.58
C LEU A 60 0.29 9.92 -12.76
N PHE A 61 0.51 10.39 -11.54
CA PHE A 61 -0.55 10.90 -10.69
C PHE A 61 -1.33 12.03 -11.37
N LYS A 62 -0.63 13.02 -11.95
CA LYS A 62 -1.27 14.14 -12.68
C LYS A 62 -2.13 13.63 -13.84
N VAL A 63 -1.68 12.63 -14.57
CA VAL A 63 -2.45 12.02 -15.66
C VAL A 63 -3.73 11.37 -15.13
N CYS A 64 -3.64 10.62 -14.04
CA CYS A 64 -4.80 9.99 -13.41
C CYS A 64 -5.82 11.04 -12.95
N VAL A 65 -5.36 12.10 -12.28
CA VAL A 65 -6.23 13.20 -11.82
C VAL A 65 -6.93 13.89 -12.99
N MET A 66 -6.20 14.25 -14.07
CA MET A 66 -6.79 14.87 -15.26
C MET A 66 -7.85 13.99 -15.93
N ARG A 67 -7.79 12.69 -15.73
CA ARG A 67 -8.69 11.70 -16.30
C ARG A 67 -9.78 11.24 -15.35
N HIS A 68 -9.78 11.76 -14.11
CA HIS A 68 -10.70 11.32 -13.04
C HIS A 68 -10.60 9.81 -12.75
N ILE A 69 -9.39 9.24 -12.87
CA ILE A 69 -9.13 7.84 -12.54
C ILE A 69 -8.93 7.74 -11.03
N PRO A 70 -9.75 6.96 -10.31
CA PRO A 70 -9.56 6.71 -8.89
C PRO A 70 -8.20 6.07 -8.61
N ILE A 71 -7.53 6.49 -7.53
CA ILE A 71 -6.17 6.05 -7.20
C ILE A 71 -6.15 5.42 -5.83
N PHE A 72 -5.65 4.17 -5.76
CA PHE A 72 -5.23 3.54 -4.53
C PHE A 72 -3.71 3.63 -4.41
N THR A 73 -3.21 3.93 -3.22
CA THR A 73 -1.77 3.98 -2.98
C THR A 73 -1.31 2.75 -2.23
N PHE A 74 -0.27 2.11 -2.74
CA PHE A 74 0.40 0.97 -2.11
C PHE A 74 1.86 1.32 -1.82
N ILE A 75 2.23 1.35 -0.54
CA ILE A 75 3.62 1.57 -0.13
C ILE A 75 4.31 0.21 -0.03
N ASN A 76 5.25 -0.01 -0.93
CA ASN A 76 5.96 -1.28 -1.09
C ASN A 76 7.31 -1.27 -0.37
N LYS A 77 7.84 -2.43 -0.08
CA LYS A 77 9.16 -2.67 0.52
C LYS A 77 9.33 -2.18 1.96
N MET A 78 8.25 -2.15 2.74
CA MET A 78 8.31 -1.82 4.16
C MET A 78 9.07 -2.87 5.00
N ASP A 79 9.30 -4.06 4.43
CA ASP A 79 10.17 -5.12 4.93
C ASP A 79 11.68 -4.82 4.79
N ARG A 80 12.03 -3.68 4.22
CA ARG A 80 13.39 -3.17 4.04
C ARG A 80 13.57 -1.88 4.80
N ASP A 81 14.79 -1.34 4.81
CA ASP A 81 15.04 -0.01 5.35
C ASP A 81 14.20 1.02 4.57
N SER A 82 13.16 1.52 5.21
CA SER A 82 12.18 2.44 4.65
C SER A 82 12.12 3.71 5.50
N ASN A 83 11.57 4.78 4.92
CA ASN A 83 11.23 5.99 5.65
C ASN A 83 10.12 5.70 6.67
N ASP A 84 9.99 6.57 7.66
CA ASP A 84 8.91 6.48 8.64
C ASP A 84 7.54 6.54 7.94
N PRO A 85 6.57 5.69 8.32
CA PRO A 85 5.25 5.68 7.68
C PRO A 85 4.51 7.01 7.75
N PHE A 86 4.60 7.76 8.85
CA PHE A 86 3.97 9.08 8.97
C PHE A 86 4.65 10.10 8.04
N ASP A 87 5.98 10.07 7.94
CA ASP A 87 6.72 10.93 7.01
C ASP A 87 6.32 10.63 5.55
N LEU A 88 6.09 9.37 5.20
CA LEU A 88 5.61 8.97 3.88
C LEU A 88 4.19 9.50 3.60
N LEU A 89 3.28 9.45 4.56
CA LEU A 89 1.94 10.05 4.41
C LEU A 89 2.03 11.56 4.20
N ASP A 90 2.82 12.23 5.03
CA ASP A 90 3.07 13.67 4.92
C ASP A 90 3.65 14.07 3.55
N GLU A 91 4.60 13.28 3.04
CA GLU A 91 5.20 13.49 1.72
C GLU A 91 4.15 13.32 0.61
N ILE A 92 3.34 12.26 0.67
CA ILE A 92 2.27 12.00 -0.30
C ILE A 92 1.28 13.17 -0.32
N GLU A 93 0.84 13.63 0.84
CA GLU A 93 -0.10 14.75 0.96
C GLU A 93 0.48 16.06 0.40
N LYS A 94 1.71 16.38 0.74
CA LYS A 94 2.39 17.61 0.28
C LYS A 94 2.71 17.59 -1.21
N GLU A 95 3.24 16.47 -1.70
CA GLU A 95 3.74 16.36 -3.07
C GLU A 95 2.61 16.16 -4.09
N LEU A 96 1.54 15.49 -3.71
CA LEU A 96 0.43 15.18 -4.59
C LEU A 96 -0.81 16.05 -4.34
N GLY A 97 -0.88 16.73 -3.20
CA GLY A 97 -1.99 17.62 -2.86
C GLY A 97 -3.30 16.87 -2.57
N ILE A 98 -3.21 15.69 -1.99
CA ILE A 98 -4.34 14.83 -1.63
C ILE A 98 -4.35 14.57 -0.13
N ALA A 99 -5.50 14.27 0.44
CA ALA A 99 -5.60 13.69 1.78
C ALA A 99 -5.35 12.18 1.73
N THR A 100 -4.71 11.64 2.74
CA THR A 100 -4.47 10.21 2.88
C THR A 100 -5.43 9.57 3.88
N CYS A 101 -5.83 8.33 3.59
CA CYS A 101 -6.60 7.49 4.49
C CYS A 101 -5.92 6.11 4.54
N PRO A 102 -4.98 5.89 5.48
CA PRO A 102 -4.29 4.61 5.58
C PRO A 102 -5.25 3.52 6.07
N ILE A 103 -5.35 2.43 5.31
CA ILE A 103 -6.17 1.26 5.63
C ILE A 103 -5.33 0.21 6.33
N ASN A 104 -4.14 -0.06 5.80
CA ASN A 104 -3.18 -0.98 6.39
C ASN A 104 -2.02 -0.19 6.99
N TRP A 105 -1.60 -0.57 8.19
CA TRP A 105 -0.50 0.07 8.89
C TRP A 105 0.63 -0.92 9.17
N PRO A 106 1.89 -0.61 8.84
CA PRO A 106 3.01 -1.51 9.05
C PRO A 106 3.38 -1.57 10.55
N ILE A 107 3.79 -2.74 11.02
CA ILE A 107 4.29 -2.97 12.36
C ILE A 107 5.79 -3.23 12.26
N GLY A 108 6.59 -2.29 12.74
CA GLY A 108 8.04 -2.31 12.55
C GLY A 108 8.45 -2.03 11.10
N SER A 109 9.74 -2.04 10.84
CA SER A 109 10.32 -1.81 9.51
C SER A 109 11.61 -2.60 9.31
N GLY A 110 12.02 -2.78 8.07
CA GLY A 110 13.25 -3.49 7.72
C GLY A 110 13.29 -4.90 8.30
N LYS A 111 14.38 -5.23 8.95
CA LYS A 111 14.57 -6.54 9.61
C LYS A 111 13.62 -6.77 10.78
N ASN A 112 13.04 -5.70 11.31
CA ASN A 112 12.12 -5.73 12.44
C ASN A 112 10.65 -5.67 11.99
N PHE A 113 10.39 -5.75 10.69
CA PHE A 113 9.03 -5.81 10.16
C PHE A 113 8.32 -7.08 10.68
N LYS A 114 7.19 -6.88 11.34
CA LYS A 114 6.41 -7.95 11.97
C LYS A 114 5.16 -8.32 11.18
N GLY A 115 4.58 -7.35 10.49
CA GLY A 115 3.32 -7.53 9.79
C GLY A 115 2.61 -6.23 9.52
N VAL A 116 1.31 -6.31 9.28
CA VAL A 116 0.44 -5.16 9.02
C VAL A 116 -0.82 -5.24 9.87
N TYR A 117 -1.27 -4.09 10.35
CA TYR A 117 -2.55 -3.92 10.99
C TYR A 117 -3.58 -3.41 9.98
N ASP A 118 -4.71 -4.07 9.87
CA ASP A 118 -5.86 -3.64 9.06
C ASP A 118 -6.85 -2.86 9.93
N ARG A 119 -7.00 -1.57 9.65
CA ARG A 119 -7.87 -0.66 10.41
C ARG A 119 -9.35 -0.96 10.22
N ASN A 120 -9.75 -1.55 9.08
CA ASN A 120 -11.15 -1.90 8.82
C ASN A 120 -11.60 -3.12 9.62
N THR A 121 -10.77 -4.17 9.59
CA THR A 121 -11.08 -5.43 10.30
C THR A 121 -10.61 -5.43 11.74
N LYS A 122 -9.72 -4.48 12.11
CA LYS A 122 -9.03 -4.39 13.40
C LYS A 122 -8.23 -5.64 13.74
N LYS A 123 -7.60 -6.21 12.71
CA LYS A 123 -6.79 -7.42 12.84
C LYS A 123 -5.36 -7.15 12.40
N VAL A 124 -4.45 -7.93 12.96
CA VAL A 124 -3.03 -7.93 12.60
C VAL A 124 -2.73 -9.17 11.78
N MET A 125 -2.12 -8.99 10.63
CA MET A 125 -1.57 -10.07 9.82
C MET A 125 -0.05 -10.09 9.97
N THR A 126 0.51 -11.21 10.42
CA THR A 126 1.95 -11.43 10.48
C THR A 126 2.38 -12.42 9.40
N PHE A 127 3.61 -12.27 8.96
CA PHE A 127 4.17 -13.09 7.89
C PHE A 127 5.38 -13.83 8.44
N SER A 128 5.41 -15.15 8.30
CA SER A 128 6.59 -15.93 8.64
C SER A 128 7.72 -15.65 7.65
N ASP A 129 8.97 -15.61 8.16
CA ASP A 129 10.16 -15.43 7.33
C ASP A 129 10.19 -16.48 6.22
N THR A 130 10.00 -16.03 4.98
CA THR A 130 10.21 -16.87 3.81
C THR A 130 11.71 -16.98 3.56
N LEU A 131 12.27 -18.16 3.75
CA LEU A 131 13.62 -18.49 3.32
C LEU A 131 13.74 -18.22 1.80
N LYS A 132 14.24 -17.01 1.46
CA LYS A 132 14.66 -16.60 0.10
C LYS A 132 13.61 -16.62 -1.00
N GLY A 133 12.33 -16.31 -0.71
CA GLY A 133 11.35 -16.07 -1.77
C GLY A 133 10.88 -17.31 -2.54
N THR A 134 11.07 -18.52 -2.02
CA THR A 134 10.72 -19.77 -2.68
C THR A 134 9.54 -20.53 -2.06
N LYS A 135 9.01 -20.07 -0.93
CA LYS A 135 7.76 -20.59 -0.32
C LYS A 135 6.90 -19.42 0.10
N GLU A 136 5.60 -19.53 -0.10
CA GLU A 136 4.61 -18.67 0.53
C GLU A 136 4.79 -18.77 2.03
N GLY A 137 5.00 -17.61 2.70
CA GLY A 137 5.05 -17.55 4.16
C GLY A 137 3.69 -17.93 4.73
N GLU A 138 3.66 -18.56 5.88
CA GLU A 138 2.41 -18.75 6.59
C GLU A 138 1.93 -17.38 7.08
N GLU A 139 0.75 -16.97 6.61
CA GLU A 139 0.04 -15.81 7.13
C GLU A 139 -0.71 -16.22 8.39
N LYS A 140 -0.54 -15.44 9.44
CA LYS A 140 -1.32 -15.61 10.68
C LYS A 140 -2.09 -14.34 10.96
N GLU A 141 -3.34 -14.50 11.35
CA GLU A 141 -4.24 -13.40 11.67
C GLU A 141 -4.53 -13.39 13.17
N PHE A 142 -4.44 -12.23 13.78
CA PHE A 142 -4.67 -12.03 15.21
C PHE A 142 -5.63 -10.85 15.42
N ALA A 143 -6.48 -10.95 16.45
CA ALA A 143 -7.20 -9.78 16.96
C ALA A 143 -6.21 -8.85 17.70
N LEU A 144 -6.42 -7.54 17.62
CA LEU A 144 -5.53 -6.54 18.23
C LEU A 144 -5.38 -6.74 19.76
N ASP A 145 -6.46 -7.18 20.42
CA ASP A 145 -6.55 -7.38 21.87
C ASP A 145 -6.16 -8.81 22.32
N SER A 146 -5.72 -9.68 21.40
CA SER A 146 -5.39 -11.07 21.74
C SER A 146 -4.03 -11.19 22.45
N GLU A 147 -3.94 -12.14 23.40
CA GLU A 147 -2.68 -12.47 24.06
C GLU A 147 -1.68 -13.15 23.13
N GLU A 148 -2.20 -13.85 22.11
CA GLU A 148 -1.38 -14.49 21.07
C GLU A 148 -0.60 -13.44 20.26
N LEU A 149 -1.22 -12.30 19.97
CA LEU A 149 -0.56 -11.19 19.28
C LEU A 149 0.63 -10.68 20.09
N LEU A 150 0.45 -10.50 21.40
CA LEU A 150 1.52 -10.06 22.30
C LEU A 150 2.72 -11.01 22.26
N THR A 151 2.46 -12.31 22.17
CA THR A 151 3.50 -13.33 22.06
C THR A 151 4.20 -13.29 20.70
N GLU A 152 3.46 -12.99 19.61
CA GLU A 152 3.98 -12.99 18.24
C GLU A 152 4.84 -11.76 17.94
N ILE A 153 4.39 -10.55 18.29
CA ILE A 153 5.09 -9.30 17.95
C ILE A 153 5.91 -8.71 19.09
N GLY A 154 5.58 -9.03 20.35
CA GLY A 154 6.19 -8.47 21.56
C GLY A 154 5.48 -7.22 22.08
N GLU A 155 5.69 -6.95 23.39
CA GLU A 155 5.00 -5.87 24.11
C GLU A 155 5.31 -4.49 23.55
N ASP A 156 6.59 -4.21 23.27
CA ASP A 156 7.04 -2.91 22.75
C ASP A 156 6.37 -2.56 21.40
N TYR A 157 6.26 -3.53 20.49
CA TYR A 157 5.60 -3.31 19.19
C TYR A 157 4.09 -3.19 19.30
N LYS A 158 3.48 -3.88 20.26
CA LYS A 158 2.05 -3.76 20.50
C LYS A 158 1.71 -2.39 21.07
N GLU A 159 2.46 -1.90 22.06
CA GLU A 159 2.29 -0.58 22.64
C GLU A 159 2.48 0.52 21.59
N GLN A 160 3.55 0.44 20.80
CA GLN A 160 3.79 1.36 19.68
C GLN A 160 2.63 1.36 18.68
N LEU A 161 2.12 0.18 18.29
CA LEU A 161 1.00 0.07 17.36
C LEU A 161 -0.26 0.73 17.92
N GLU A 162 -0.58 0.53 19.20
CA GLU A 162 -1.75 1.14 19.86
C GLU A 162 -1.64 2.68 19.85
N GLU A 163 -0.48 3.23 20.17
CA GLU A 163 -0.20 4.68 20.08
C GLU A 163 -0.35 5.22 18.66
N GLU A 164 0.20 4.53 17.68
CA GLU A 164 0.11 4.91 16.26
C GLU A 164 -1.34 4.85 15.76
N ILE A 165 -2.13 3.87 16.16
CA ILE A 165 -3.57 3.78 15.84
C ILE A 165 -4.33 4.99 16.39
N GLU A 166 -4.08 5.40 17.63
CA GLU A 166 -4.71 6.58 18.21
C GLU A 166 -4.38 7.85 17.42
N LEU A 167 -3.12 8.01 16.99
CA LEU A 167 -2.69 9.13 16.15
C LEU A 167 -3.39 9.11 14.79
N LEU A 168 -3.49 7.95 14.15
CA LEU A 168 -4.17 7.79 12.87
C LEU A 168 -5.66 8.07 12.96
N ASP A 169 -6.32 7.61 14.00
CA ASP A 169 -7.76 7.81 14.20
C ASP A 169 -8.09 9.29 14.49
N GLY A 170 -7.14 10.04 15.06
CA GLY A 170 -7.28 11.47 15.30
C GLY A 170 -6.92 12.36 14.10
N ALA A 171 -6.08 11.89 13.18
CA ALA A 171 -5.48 12.70 12.11
C ALA A 171 -5.98 12.35 10.70
N SER A 172 -6.38 11.12 10.45
CA SER A 172 -6.81 10.68 9.11
C SER A 172 -8.31 10.82 8.89
N ALA A 173 -8.70 11.05 7.62
CA ALA A 173 -10.10 10.98 7.22
C ALA A 173 -10.70 9.60 7.51
N GLU A 174 -11.99 9.55 7.86
CA GLU A 174 -12.70 8.29 7.99
C GLU A 174 -12.80 7.60 6.62
N PHE A 175 -12.53 6.30 6.61
CA PHE A 175 -12.72 5.48 5.43
C PHE A 175 -14.22 5.21 5.24
N ASP A 176 -14.77 5.65 4.12
CA ASP A 176 -16.16 5.45 3.76
C ASP A 176 -16.27 4.58 2.49
N MET A 177 -16.67 3.32 2.70
CA MET A 177 -16.84 2.35 1.62
C MET A 177 -17.92 2.77 0.62
N ASP A 178 -18.95 3.50 1.07
CA ASP A 178 -20.00 4.00 0.20
C ASP A 178 -19.50 5.10 -0.75
N LEU A 179 -18.54 5.90 -0.31
CA LEU A 179 -17.86 6.88 -1.17
C LEU A 179 -16.96 6.18 -2.18
N VAL A 180 -16.20 5.17 -1.76
CA VAL A 180 -15.33 4.40 -2.67
C VAL A 180 -16.15 3.69 -3.75
N SER A 181 -17.29 3.12 -3.40
CA SER A 181 -18.14 2.41 -4.36
C SER A 181 -18.85 3.31 -5.38
N LYS A 182 -18.92 4.61 -5.11
CA LYS A 182 -19.55 5.60 -6.01
C LYS A 182 -18.55 6.26 -6.97
N GLY A 183 -17.25 6.04 -6.77
CA GLY A 183 -16.16 6.59 -7.59
C GLY A 183 -15.76 8.00 -7.21
#